data_fe21f1b3ad2108ccd881b7c47e083ccb
#
_entry.id   fe21f1b3ad2108ccd881b7c47e083ccb
#
_cell.length_a   1.000
_cell.length_b   1.000
_cell.length_c   1.000
_cell.angle_alpha   90.00
_cell.angle_beta   90.00
_cell.angle_gamma   90.00
#
_symmetry.space_group_name_H-M   'P 1'
#
loop_
_entity.id
_entity.type
_entity.pdbx_description
1 polymer ?
#
loop_
_entity_poly.entity_id
_entity_poly.type
_entity_poly.pdbx_seq_one_letter_code
_entity_poly.pdbx_strand_id
1 'polypeptide(L)'
;MGTLASELRPIVADLSDCPRVYVDANVPVGVVAYMRQILRWDVLFVLEEPSIRRARDGEHFRRALDLGRTLITLDHDFLDDRRFLPALSPGVVVCSAPDETALKRLLARLDREVLRAEPGVHLPLLGRKMVADQ
;
A
#
# COMPACT_ATOMS: atom_id res chain seq x y z
N MET A 1 -3.18 8.09 -37.73
CA MET A 1 -3.50 9.02 -36.88
C MET A 1 -3.73 8.47 -35.46
N GLY A 2 -3.55 8.97 -34.50
CA GLY A 2 -3.87 8.51 -33.16
C GLY A 2 -3.37 7.15 -32.74
N THR A 3 -2.57 6.49 -33.56
CA THR A 3 -2.07 5.16 -33.21
C THR A 3 -1.20 5.19 -31.97
N LEU A 4 -0.35 6.20 -31.85
CA LEU A 4 0.48 6.36 -30.67
C LEU A 4 -0.37 6.58 -29.43
N ALA A 5 -1.37 7.46 -29.52
CA ALA A 5 -2.27 7.69 -28.40
C ALA A 5 -3.08 6.44 -28.05
N SER A 6 -3.50 5.65 -29.04
CA SER A 6 -4.22 4.40 -28.82
C SER A 6 -3.33 3.36 -28.15
N GLU A 7 -2.05 3.30 -28.54
CA GLU A 7 -1.11 2.35 -27.95
C GLU A 7 -0.73 2.73 -26.51
N LEU A 8 -0.61 4.02 -26.21
CA LEU A 8 -0.25 4.49 -24.87
C LEU A 8 -1.41 4.45 -23.89
N ARG A 9 -2.65 4.50 -24.40
CA ARG A 9 -3.82 4.55 -23.52
C ARG A 9 -3.93 3.36 -22.57
N PRO A 10 -3.74 2.10 -22.99
CA PRO A 10 -3.75 0.97 -22.07
C PRO A 10 -2.65 1.05 -20.99
N ILE A 11 -1.46 1.53 -21.37
CA ILE A 11 -0.35 1.69 -20.42
C ILE A 11 -0.68 2.74 -19.37
N VAL A 12 -1.24 3.86 -19.79
CA VAL A 12 -1.64 4.94 -18.89
C VAL A 12 -2.76 4.46 -17.95
N ALA A 13 -3.73 3.72 -18.47
CA ALA A 13 -4.81 3.16 -17.66
C ALA A 13 -4.26 2.19 -16.60
N ASP A 14 -3.32 1.32 -16.99
CA ASP A 14 -2.68 0.39 -16.06
C ASP A 14 -1.96 1.14 -14.94
N LEU A 15 -1.23 2.18 -15.28
CA LEU A 15 -0.53 3.00 -14.28
C LEU A 15 -1.51 3.74 -13.37
N SER A 16 -2.62 4.26 -13.93
CA SER A 16 -3.61 4.98 -13.13
C SER A 16 -4.40 4.06 -12.20
N ASP A 17 -4.57 2.80 -12.59
CA ASP A 17 -5.28 1.81 -11.79
C ASP A 17 -4.37 1.03 -10.85
N CYS A 18 -3.08 1.33 -10.89
CA CYS A 18 -2.07 0.70 -10.06
C CYS A 18 -2.33 1.03 -8.59
N PRO A 19 -2.36 0.05 -7.70
CA PRO A 19 -2.47 0.32 -6.27
C PRO A 19 -1.34 1.22 -5.79
N ARG A 20 -1.70 2.23 -5.02
CA ARG A 20 -0.75 3.19 -4.44
C ARG A 20 -0.63 2.92 -2.96
N VAL A 21 0.56 2.57 -2.53
CA VAL A 21 0.80 2.17 -1.15
C VAL A 21 1.92 2.98 -0.51
N TYR A 22 1.82 3.11 0.80
CA TYR A 22 2.80 3.73 1.67
C TYR A 22 3.33 2.61 2.57
N VAL A 23 4.58 2.23 2.39
CA VAL A 23 5.12 1.03 3.03
C VAL A 23 6.05 1.40 4.17
N ASP A 24 5.70 0.93 5.36
CA ASP A 24 6.44 1.19 6.59
C ASP A 24 7.84 0.59 6.55
N ALA A 25 8.74 1.19 7.33
CA ALA A 25 10.14 0.81 7.38
C ALA A 25 10.38 -0.63 7.84
N ASN A 26 9.43 -1.23 8.56
CA ASN A 26 9.56 -2.60 9.07
C ASN A 26 9.30 -3.68 8.02
N VAL A 27 8.89 -3.31 6.81
CA VAL A 27 8.67 -4.27 5.73
C VAL A 27 9.99 -4.58 5.04
N PRO A 28 10.37 -5.86 4.87
CA PRO A 28 11.65 -6.22 4.26
C PRO A 28 11.82 -5.70 2.83
N VAL A 29 13.03 -5.30 2.50
CA VAL A 29 13.38 -4.75 1.18
C VAL A 29 13.01 -5.70 0.05
N GLY A 30 13.24 -7.00 0.22
CA GLY A 30 12.88 -8.00 -0.80
C GLY A 30 11.39 -8.08 -1.06
N VAL A 31 10.59 -7.84 -0.03
CA VAL A 31 9.12 -7.80 -0.16
C VAL A 31 8.69 -6.53 -0.92
N VAL A 32 9.34 -5.41 -0.65
CA VAL A 32 9.08 -4.16 -1.38
C VAL A 32 9.41 -4.32 -2.86
N ALA A 33 10.53 -4.98 -3.17
CA ALA A 33 10.88 -5.28 -4.56
C ALA A 33 9.81 -6.13 -5.24
N TYR A 34 9.27 -7.11 -4.55
CA TYR A 34 8.16 -7.94 -5.04
C TYR A 34 6.91 -7.11 -5.33
N MET A 35 6.56 -6.19 -4.42
CA MET A 35 5.44 -5.27 -4.63
C MET A 35 5.59 -4.48 -5.93
N ARG A 36 6.79 -3.98 -6.19
CA ARG A 36 7.06 -3.15 -7.37
C ARG A 36 7.15 -3.96 -8.65
N GLN A 37 7.88 -5.05 -8.63
CA GLN A 37 8.25 -5.80 -9.84
C GLN A 37 7.20 -6.82 -10.25
N ILE A 38 6.57 -7.47 -9.29
CA ILE A 38 5.61 -8.54 -9.55
C ILE A 38 4.18 -8.04 -9.43
N LEU A 39 3.86 -7.38 -8.32
CA LEU A 39 2.51 -6.88 -8.11
C LEU A 39 2.22 -5.57 -8.85
N ARG A 40 3.26 -4.89 -9.30
CA ARG A 40 3.13 -3.63 -10.04
C ARG A 40 2.42 -2.54 -9.26
N TRP A 41 2.75 -2.44 -7.99
CA TRP A 41 2.24 -1.37 -7.13
C TRP A 41 3.10 -0.12 -7.25
N ASP A 42 2.48 1.04 -7.07
CA ASP A 42 3.18 2.32 -6.90
C ASP A 42 3.53 2.46 -5.42
N VAL A 43 4.79 2.20 -5.08
CA VAL A 43 5.24 2.09 -3.70
C VAL A 43 6.05 3.30 -3.27
N LEU A 44 5.61 3.97 -2.19
CA LEU A 44 6.46 4.86 -1.41
C LEU A 44 6.97 4.05 -0.22
N PHE A 45 8.28 3.83 -0.15
CA PHE A 45 8.89 3.05 0.93
C PHE A 45 9.64 3.99 1.87
N VAL A 46 9.25 3.98 3.14
CA VAL A 46 9.75 4.92 4.15
C VAL A 46 11.27 4.92 4.25
N LEU A 47 11.91 3.75 4.17
CA LEU A 47 13.38 3.66 4.27
C LEU A 47 14.11 4.39 3.14
N GLU A 48 13.46 4.59 2.00
CA GLU A 48 14.05 5.29 0.86
C GLU A 48 13.89 6.81 0.94
N GLU A 49 13.14 7.30 1.93
CA GLU A 49 12.79 8.71 2.04
C GLU A 49 13.47 9.32 3.27
N PRO A 50 14.67 9.91 3.12
CA PRO A 50 15.43 10.43 4.28
C PRO A 50 14.66 11.43 5.13
N SER A 51 13.75 12.19 4.51
CA SER A 51 12.98 13.23 5.20
C SER A 51 11.92 12.66 6.14
N ILE A 52 11.50 11.41 5.95
CA ILE A 52 10.40 10.83 6.72
C ILE A 52 10.74 9.52 7.44
N ARG A 53 11.89 8.90 7.15
CA ARG A 53 12.21 7.58 7.73
C ARG A 53 12.34 7.60 9.25
N ARG A 54 12.56 8.77 9.88
CA ARG A 54 12.61 8.94 11.33
C ARG A 54 11.33 9.53 11.90
N ALA A 55 10.32 9.72 11.07
CA ALA A 55 9.04 10.24 11.52
C ALA A 55 8.34 9.26 12.44
N ARG A 56 7.47 9.78 13.29
CA ARG A 56 6.65 8.96 14.18
C ARG A 56 5.48 8.34 13.44
N ASP A 57 4.92 7.29 14.02
CA ASP A 57 3.79 6.56 13.42
C ASP A 57 2.62 7.47 13.07
N GLY A 58 2.31 8.43 13.93
CA GLY A 58 1.23 9.40 13.66
C GLY A 58 1.48 10.23 12.41
N GLU A 59 2.74 10.59 12.15
CA GLU A 59 3.09 11.30 10.93
C GLU A 59 2.96 10.43 9.70
N HIS A 60 3.35 9.16 9.78
CA HIS A 60 3.19 8.21 8.67
C HIS A 60 1.73 7.99 8.33
N PHE A 61 0.90 7.85 9.35
CA PHE A 61 -0.53 7.69 9.19
C PHE A 61 -1.15 8.88 8.45
N ARG A 62 -0.80 10.10 8.87
CA ARG A 62 -1.28 11.32 8.23
C ARG A 62 -0.76 11.46 6.80
N ARG A 63 0.54 11.21 6.59
CA ARG A 63 1.14 11.34 5.26
C ARG A 63 0.52 10.38 4.26
N ALA A 64 0.24 9.14 4.68
CA ALA A 64 -0.40 8.17 3.82
C ALA A 64 -1.78 8.68 3.37
N LEU A 65 -2.56 9.28 4.27
CA LEU A 65 -3.83 9.88 3.92
C LEU A 65 -3.64 11.05 2.94
N ASP A 66 -2.74 11.97 3.27
CA ASP A 66 -2.48 13.17 2.45
C ASP A 66 -2.03 12.80 1.03
N LEU A 67 -1.26 11.71 0.90
CA LEU A 67 -0.73 11.25 -0.37
C LEU A 67 -1.68 10.30 -1.11
N GLY A 68 -2.81 9.95 -0.51
CA GLY A 68 -3.77 9.03 -1.10
C GLY A 68 -3.19 7.64 -1.29
N ARG A 69 -2.52 7.11 -0.28
CA ARG A 69 -1.86 5.81 -0.31
C ARG A 69 -2.32 4.92 0.83
N THR A 70 -2.61 3.67 0.54
CA THR A 70 -2.89 2.67 1.57
C THR A 70 -1.62 2.35 2.35
N LEU A 71 -1.70 2.39 3.67
CA LEU A 71 -0.56 2.11 4.55
C LEU A 71 -0.40 0.60 4.75
N ILE A 72 0.77 0.09 4.40
CA ILE A 72 1.14 -1.32 4.59
C ILE A 72 2.20 -1.39 5.69
N THR A 73 1.94 -2.14 6.72
CA THR A 73 2.83 -2.23 7.88
C THR A 73 2.79 -3.61 8.52
N LEU A 74 3.82 -3.94 9.31
CA LEU A 74 3.83 -5.12 10.17
C LEU A 74 3.52 -4.76 11.62
N ASP A 75 3.34 -3.48 11.92
CA ASP A 75 3.17 -2.98 13.29
C ASP A 75 1.69 -2.95 13.68
N HIS A 76 1.33 -3.78 14.66
CA HIS A 76 -0.03 -3.87 15.18
C HIS A 76 -0.49 -2.62 15.93
N ASP A 77 0.42 -1.72 16.31
CA ASP A 77 0.07 -0.48 17.02
C ASP A 77 -0.88 0.40 16.19
N PHE A 78 -0.83 0.31 14.86
CA PHE A 78 -1.74 1.05 13.99
C PHE A 78 -3.21 0.63 14.13
N LEU A 79 -3.47 -0.49 14.78
CA LEU A 79 -4.84 -0.95 15.06
C LEU A 79 -5.45 -0.23 16.26
N ASP A 80 -4.67 0.52 17.02
CA ASP A 80 -5.17 1.29 18.16
C ASP A 80 -5.97 2.50 17.68
N ASP A 81 -7.29 2.42 17.77
CA ASP A 81 -8.19 3.45 17.28
C ASP A 81 -8.14 4.75 18.08
N ARG A 82 -7.56 4.73 19.26
CA ARG A 82 -7.38 5.94 20.09
C ARG A 82 -6.24 6.78 19.56
N ARG A 83 -5.17 6.14 19.09
CA ARG A 83 -4.00 6.82 18.53
C ARG A 83 -4.18 7.13 17.06
N PHE A 84 -4.83 6.23 16.33
CA PHE A 84 -5.00 6.29 14.88
C PHE A 84 -6.49 6.19 14.56
N LEU A 85 -7.15 7.35 14.53
CA LEU A 85 -8.61 7.41 14.37
C LEU A 85 -9.05 6.79 13.04
N PRO A 86 -9.99 5.83 13.05
CA PRO A 86 -10.47 5.22 11.80
C PRO A 86 -10.99 6.23 10.79
N ALA A 87 -11.64 7.29 11.25
CA ALA A 87 -12.16 8.34 10.37
C ALA A 87 -11.07 9.04 9.55
N LEU A 88 -9.82 9.02 10.04
CA LEU A 88 -8.67 9.63 9.37
C LEU A 88 -7.78 8.58 8.69
N SER A 89 -8.20 7.32 8.65
CA SER A 89 -7.39 6.24 8.08
C SER A 89 -7.36 6.31 6.56
N PRO A 90 -6.16 6.26 5.96
CA PRO A 90 -6.03 6.13 4.50
C PRO A 90 -6.43 4.75 4.01
N GLY A 91 -6.66 3.83 4.92
CA GLY A 91 -6.66 2.41 4.77
C GLY A 91 -5.36 1.85 5.32
N VAL A 92 -5.47 1.00 6.32
CA VAL A 92 -4.29 0.37 6.94
C VAL A 92 -4.40 -1.13 6.80
N VAL A 93 -3.32 -1.75 6.32
CA VAL A 93 -3.19 -3.21 6.31
C VAL A 93 -2.03 -3.58 7.21
N VAL A 94 -2.34 -4.24 8.31
CA VAL A 94 -1.32 -4.81 9.19
C VAL A 94 -1.12 -6.26 8.78
N CYS A 95 0.06 -6.54 8.23
CA CYS A 95 0.38 -7.89 7.72
C CYS A 95 1.02 -8.74 8.81
N SER A 96 0.65 -10.00 8.84
CA SER A 96 1.23 -10.97 9.76
C SER A 96 1.54 -12.26 8.99
N ALA A 97 2.83 -12.60 8.89
CA ALA A 97 3.29 -13.79 8.18
C ALA A 97 4.59 -14.27 8.81
N PRO A 98 4.84 -15.59 8.82
CA PRO A 98 6.04 -16.14 9.50
C PRO A 98 7.35 -15.85 8.79
N ASP A 99 7.31 -15.59 7.48
CA ASP A 99 8.53 -15.34 6.69
C ASP A 99 8.20 -14.50 5.44
N GLU A 100 9.23 -14.13 4.69
CA GLU A 100 9.06 -13.29 3.49
C GLU A 100 8.26 -13.99 2.40
N THR A 101 8.43 -15.28 2.21
CA THR A 101 7.70 -16.05 1.20
C THR A 101 6.20 -16.04 1.50
N ALA A 102 5.83 -16.26 2.76
CA ALA A 102 4.45 -16.21 3.19
C ALA A 102 3.88 -14.80 3.06
N LEU A 103 4.69 -13.79 3.38
CA LEU A 103 4.28 -12.39 3.25
C LEU A 103 4.02 -12.02 1.79
N LYS A 104 4.86 -12.46 0.87
CA LYS A 104 4.65 -12.22 -0.57
C LYS A 104 3.34 -12.85 -1.06
N ARG A 105 3.05 -14.08 -0.63
CA ARG A 105 1.78 -14.75 -0.98
C ARG A 105 0.57 -14.02 -0.41
N LEU A 106 0.70 -13.54 0.82
CA LEU A 106 -0.34 -12.75 1.47
C LEU A 106 -0.62 -11.47 0.68
N LEU A 107 0.42 -10.77 0.28
CA LEU A 107 0.29 -9.53 -0.49
C LEU A 107 -0.29 -9.78 -1.89
N ALA A 108 0.05 -10.89 -2.54
CA ALA A 108 -0.53 -11.26 -3.82
C ALA A 108 -2.05 -11.48 -3.69
N ARG A 109 -2.48 -12.12 -2.60
CA ARG A 109 -3.91 -12.30 -2.32
C ARG A 109 -4.59 -10.95 -2.04
N LEU A 110 -3.95 -10.10 -1.24
CA LEU A 110 -4.44 -8.76 -0.94
C LEU A 110 -4.63 -7.94 -2.21
N ASP A 111 -3.69 -8.05 -3.14
CA ASP A 111 -3.76 -7.37 -4.43
C ASP A 111 -5.04 -7.74 -5.18
N ARG A 112 -5.33 -9.04 -5.31
CA ARG A 112 -6.49 -9.52 -6.05
C ARG A 112 -7.80 -9.24 -5.32
N GLU A 113 -7.84 -9.50 -4.03
CA GLU A 113 -9.09 -9.53 -3.26
C GLU A 113 -9.50 -8.17 -2.72
N VAL A 114 -8.56 -7.25 -2.57
CA VAL A 114 -8.81 -5.96 -1.94
C VAL A 114 -8.38 -4.79 -2.82
N LEU A 115 -7.08 -4.71 -3.13
CA LEU A 115 -6.55 -3.50 -3.75
C LEU A 115 -7.00 -3.30 -5.20
N ARG A 116 -7.19 -4.41 -5.95
CA ARG A 116 -7.67 -4.36 -7.33
C ARG A 116 -9.08 -4.93 -7.50
N ALA A 117 -9.79 -5.18 -6.39
CA ALA A 117 -11.11 -5.80 -6.45
C ALA A 117 -12.13 -4.94 -7.20
N GLU A 118 -12.05 -3.62 -7.06
CA GLU A 118 -12.94 -2.67 -7.72
C GLU A 118 -12.14 -1.70 -8.58
N PRO A 119 -12.23 -1.82 -9.91
CA PRO A 119 -11.52 -0.91 -10.81
C PRO A 119 -11.92 0.55 -10.56
N GLY A 120 -10.93 1.44 -10.58
CA GLY A 120 -11.17 2.87 -10.38
C GLY A 120 -11.27 3.32 -8.93
N VAL A 121 -11.25 2.41 -7.96
CA VAL A 121 -11.24 2.75 -6.54
C VAL A 121 -9.79 2.83 -6.07
N HIS A 122 -9.31 4.04 -5.77
CA HIS A 122 -7.91 4.27 -5.42
C HIS A 122 -7.57 3.97 -3.97
N LEU A 123 -8.53 4.19 -3.06
CA LEU A 123 -8.36 3.90 -1.64
C LEU A 123 -9.48 2.97 -1.16
N PRO A 124 -9.37 1.67 -1.48
CA PRO A 124 -10.46 0.73 -1.17
C PRO A 124 -10.71 0.55 0.32
N LEU A 125 -9.71 0.86 1.15
CA LEU A 125 -9.81 0.73 2.60
C LEU A 125 -9.91 2.08 3.32
N LEU A 126 -10.22 3.15 2.60
CA LEU A 126 -10.35 4.48 3.21
C LEU A 126 -11.30 4.43 4.40
N GLY A 127 -10.85 4.96 5.54
CA GLY A 127 -11.63 4.94 6.78
C GLY A 127 -11.63 3.58 7.48
N ARG A 128 -10.82 2.64 7.03
CA ARG A 128 -10.80 1.26 7.55
C ARG A 128 -9.39 0.82 7.91
N LYS A 129 -9.34 -0.26 8.67
CA LYS A 129 -8.11 -0.98 8.99
C LYS A 129 -8.39 -2.47 8.88
N MET A 130 -7.40 -3.24 8.44
CA MET A 130 -7.54 -4.69 8.40
C MET A 130 -6.26 -5.36 8.83
N VAL A 131 -6.40 -6.56 9.37
CA VAL A 131 -5.28 -7.48 9.59
C VAL A 131 -5.30 -8.48 8.45
N ALA A 132 -4.17 -8.59 7.76
CA ALA A 132 -3.98 -9.59 6.72
C ALA A 132 -3.05 -10.66 7.27
N ASP A 133 -3.56 -11.89 7.35
CA ASP A 133 -2.78 -13.04 7.81
C ASP A 133 -3.08 -14.25 6.93
N GLN A 134 -2.36 -15.32 7.20
CA GLN A 134 -2.50 -16.55 6.42
C GLN A 134 -3.72 -17.36 6.79
#